data_29f343f53bb7d4038a0b34484f2e02e6
#
_entry.id   29f343f53bb7d4038a0b34484f2e02e6
#
_cell.length_a   1.000
_cell.length_b   1.000
_cell.length_c   1.000
_cell.angle_alpha   90.00
_cell.angle_beta   90.00
_cell.angle_gamma   90.00
#
_symmetry.space_group_name_H-M   'P 1'
#
loop_
_entity.id
_entity.type
_entity.pdbx_description
1 polymer ?
#
loop_
_entity_poly.entity_id
_entity_poly.type
_entity_poly.pdbx_seq_one_letter_code
_entity_poly.pdbx_strand_id
1 'polypeptide(L)'
;MPLISAPRSSAPDRPCRAIVFAHFDPHGGFDPHVTEALLRYRPHADRLVVVSTSASRLPAALRGIVDTFVPRANVGYDFGSWQAGLATLCRADFDEILCVNDSVYGPLFDLGPALRDPRTAGADLWGMVLSEQSTRRRGGRCPHVQSWFFGMRRRLLASPVYETFWNAIVPVLDKEEVVDRYELGLSVACREAGLRIAGIYDARTAGPMRLGDLWPHLSLAEPRRSWRLWKKGRRTPHNPSELAWLRLLEAGVPFVKVGLLRVNHYGLDLNRVTAALGRLHPDALPLIRGHLARCG
;
A
#
# COMPACT_ATOMS: atom_id res chain seq x y z
N MET A 1 19.29 -32.96 -7.89
CA MET A 1 20.47 -32.28 -7.30
C MET A 1 19.97 -30.96 -6.70
N PRO A 2 20.15 -30.69 -5.40
CA PRO A 2 19.79 -29.42 -4.82
C PRO A 2 20.75 -28.33 -5.29
N LEU A 3 20.21 -27.22 -5.82
CA LEU A 3 20.97 -26.04 -6.16
C LEU A 3 21.57 -25.45 -4.88
N ILE A 4 22.88 -25.50 -4.77
CA ILE A 4 23.65 -24.87 -3.71
C ILE A 4 23.48 -23.36 -3.88
N SER A 5 22.80 -22.72 -2.92
CA SER A 5 22.64 -21.27 -2.86
C SER A 5 24.04 -20.64 -2.69
N ALA A 6 24.34 -19.66 -3.55
CA ALA A 6 25.56 -18.87 -3.46
C ALA A 6 25.65 -18.15 -2.09
N PRO A 7 26.88 -18.02 -1.50
CA PRO A 7 27.04 -17.37 -0.20
C PRO A 7 26.62 -15.91 -0.26
N ARG A 8 25.91 -15.46 0.78
CA ARG A 8 25.44 -14.07 0.97
C ARG A 8 26.63 -13.12 0.94
N SER A 9 26.62 -12.16 0.01
CA SER A 9 27.47 -10.97 0.08
C SER A 9 27.05 -10.17 1.31
N SER A 10 27.93 -10.03 2.27
CA SER A 10 27.71 -9.34 3.53
C SER A 10 27.70 -7.82 3.34
N ALA A 11 26.54 -7.23 3.10
CA ALA A 11 26.28 -5.85 3.45
C ALA A 11 25.65 -5.84 4.86
N PRO A 12 26.34 -5.35 5.91
CA PRO A 12 26.02 -5.72 7.29
C PRO A 12 24.82 -5.05 7.93
N ASP A 13 24.08 -4.15 7.28
CA ASP A 13 23.15 -3.27 8.02
C ASP A 13 21.70 -3.19 7.53
N ARG A 14 21.29 -3.97 6.55
CA ARG A 14 19.87 -3.99 6.16
C ARG A 14 19.29 -5.40 6.15
N PRO A 15 17.99 -5.57 6.52
CA PRO A 15 17.32 -6.86 6.44
C PRO A 15 17.25 -7.37 5.00
N CYS A 16 17.43 -8.70 4.81
CA CYS A 16 17.16 -9.36 3.54
C CYS A 16 15.68 -9.26 3.21
N ARG A 17 15.33 -8.58 2.12
CA ARG A 17 13.95 -8.17 1.82
C ARG A 17 13.50 -8.60 0.44
N ALA A 18 12.30 -9.22 0.37
CA ALA A 18 11.56 -9.34 -0.88
C ALA A 18 10.45 -8.28 -0.96
N ILE A 19 10.13 -7.85 -2.17
CA ILE A 19 8.96 -7.02 -2.47
C ILE A 19 8.11 -7.76 -3.49
N VAL A 20 6.83 -7.95 -3.18
CA VAL A 20 5.82 -8.52 -4.08
C VAL A 20 4.86 -7.41 -4.46
N PHE A 21 4.94 -6.97 -5.72
CA PHE A 21 4.13 -5.89 -6.27
C PHE A 21 2.94 -6.46 -7.06
N ALA A 22 1.73 -6.14 -6.63
CA ALA A 22 0.49 -6.46 -7.35
C ALA A 22 0.18 -5.35 -8.34
N HIS A 23 0.06 -5.68 -9.62
CA HIS A 23 -0.14 -4.76 -10.73
C HIS A 23 -1.43 -5.03 -11.49
N PHE A 24 -2.20 -3.96 -11.76
CA PHE A 24 -3.33 -3.94 -12.67
C PHE A 24 -3.40 -2.60 -13.42
N ASP A 25 -3.45 -2.67 -14.75
CA ASP A 25 -3.72 -1.52 -15.61
C ASP A 25 -4.88 -1.86 -16.56
N PRO A 26 -5.99 -1.09 -16.56
CA PRO A 26 -7.13 -1.37 -17.44
C PRO A 26 -6.80 -1.31 -18.92
N HIS A 27 -5.69 -0.68 -19.29
CA HIS A 27 -5.21 -0.58 -20.69
C HIS A 27 -4.19 -1.68 -21.05
N GLY A 28 -3.92 -2.63 -20.16
CA GLY A 28 -3.08 -3.79 -20.42
C GLY A 28 -1.56 -3.53 -20.45
N GLY A 29 -1.13 -2.37 -19.95
CA GLY A 29 0.28 -1.96 -19.96
C GLY A 29 0.84 -1.72 -18.56
N PHE A 30 1.98 -1.02 -18.51
CA PHE A 30 2.56 -0.46 -17.31
C PHE A 30 2.56 1.07 -17.43
N ASP A 31 1.78 1.72 -16.59
CA ASP A 31 1.80 3.18 -16.53
C ASP A 31 3.19 3.70 -16.12
N PRO A 32 3.63 4.86 -16.64
CA PRO A 32 4.90 5.47 -16.25
C PRO A 32 5.08 5.63 -14.74
N HIS A 33 4.01 5.95 -13.98
CA HIS A 33 4.11 6.06 -12.53
C HIS A 33 4.39 4.72 -11.84
N VAL A 34 3.88 3.60 -12.38
CA VAL A 34 4.18 2.25 -11.88
C VAL A 34 5.61 1.86 -12.22
N THR A 35 6.06 2.15 -13.45
CA THR A 35 7.44 1.92 -13.86
C THR A 35 8.42 2.66 -12.94
N GLU A 36 8.17 3.93 -12.67
CA GLU A 36 8.97 4.74 -11.75
C GLU A 36 8.94 4.18 -10.32
N ALA A 37 7.76 3.74 -9.84
CA ALA A 37 7.64 3.12 -8.53
C ALA A 37 8.52 1.87 -8.40
N LEU A 38 8.51 0.99 -9.38
CA LEU A 38 9.32 -0.24 -9.39
C LEU A 38 10.82 0.07 -9.40
N LEU A 39 11.25 1.08 -10.16
CA LEU A 39 12.64 1.57 -10.14
C LEU A 39 13.04 2.06 -8.74
N ARG A 40 12.15 2.80 -8.06
CA ARG A 40 12.39 3.30 -6.69
C ARG A 40 12.30 2.20 -5.62
N TYR A 41 11.59 1.10 -5.85
CA TYR A 41 11.59 -0.05 -4.96
C TYR A 41 12.86 -0.90 -5.07
N ARG A 42 13.46 -1.00 -6.27
CA ARG A 42 14.60 -1.89 -6.54
C ARG A 42 15.76 -1.77 -5.54
N PRO A 43 16.24 -0.56 -5.15
CA PRO A 43 17.34 -0.43 -4.19
C PRO A 43 17.06 -0.99 -2.80
N HIS A 44 15.79 -1.20 -2.47
CA HIS A 44 15.32 -1.67 -1.16
C HIS A 44 14.97 -3.17 -1.13
N ALA A 45 15.08 -3.88 -2.26
CA ALA A 45 14.73 -5.28 -2.39
C ALA A 45 15.93 -6.15 -2.79
N ASP A 46 16.09 -7.31 -2.15
CA ASP A 46 16.99 -8.37 -2.61
C ASP A 46 16.29 -9.22 -3.68
N ARG A 47 14.95 -9.29 -3.62
CA ARG A 47 14.11 -9.91 -4.62
C ARG A 47 12.88 -9.02 -4.91
N LEU A 48 12.69 -8.64 -6.17
CA LEU A 48 11.51 -7.90 -6.63
C LEU A 48 10.66 -8.79 -7.53
N VAL A 49 9.47 -9.13 -7.05
CA VAL A 49 8.46 -9.93 -7.76
C VAL A 49 7.34 -9.02 -8.20
N VAL A 50 6.97 -9.06 -9.48
CA VAL A 50 5.80 -8.33 -10.02
C VAL A 50 4.78 -9.34 -10.50
N VAL A 51 3.57 -9.26 -9.96
CA VAL A 51 2.42 -10.05 -10.38
C VAL A 51 1.45 -9.15 -11.11
N SER A 52 1.19 -9.42 -12.39
CA SER A 52 0.29 -8.61 -13.21
C SER A 52 -0.96 -9.39 -13.61
N THR A 53 -2.11 -8.75 -13.44
CA THR A 53 -3.40 -9.27 -13.89
C THR A 53 -3.88 -8.63 -15.21
N SER A 54 -3.05 -7.78 -15.82
CA SER A 54 -3.38 -7.05 -17.03
C SER A 54 -2.31 -7.13 -18.12
N ALA A 55 -1.04 -7.26 -17.76
CA ALA A 55 0.06 -7.35 -18.71
C ALA A 55 0.61 -8.79 -18.81
N SER A 56 0.89 -9.26 -20.02
CA SER A 56 1.46 -10.59 -20.28
C SER A 56 3.00 -10.59 -20.29
N ARG A 57 3.64 -9.42 -20.33
CA ARG A 57 5.10 -9.27 -20.39
C ARG A 57 5.55 -7.96 -19.74
N LEU A 58 6.79 -7.97 -19.25
CA LEU A 58 7.43 -6.76 -18.73
C LEU A 58 7.83 -5.80 -19.85
N PRO A 59 7.67 -4.46 -19.66
CA PRO A 59 8.31 -3.45 -20.49
C PRO A 59 9.83 -3.61 -20.51
N ALA A 60 10.48 -3.15 -21.58
CA ALA A 60 11.94 -3.22 -21.70
C ALA A 60 12.65 -2.51 -20.55
N ALA A 61 12.13 -1.37 -20.09
CA ALA A 61 12.68 -0.60 -18.97
C ALA A 61 12.72 -1.35 -17.62
N LEU A 62 11.90 -2.38 -17.44
CA LEU A 62 11.85 -3.17 -16.21
C LEU A 62 12.60 -4.51 -16.30
N ARG A 63 13.15 -4.85 -17.48
CA ARG A 63 14.00 -6.02 -17.63
C ARG A 63 15.30 -5.82 -16.84
N GLY A 64 15.68 -6.80 -16.01
CA GLY A 64 16.83 -6.69 -15.11
C GLY A 64 16.58 -5.89 -13.83
N ILE A 65 15.41 -5.22 -13.71
CA ILE A 65 14.95 -4.56 -12.49
C ILE A 65 14.07 -5.53 -11.69
N VAL A 66 13.16 -6.22 -12.37
CA VAL A 66 12.25 -7.22 -11.80
C VAL A 66 12.89 -8.60 -11.90
N ASP A 67 13.02 -9.28 -10.78
CA ASP A 67 13.64 -10.62 -10.73
C ASP A 67 12.66 -11.71 -11.16
N THR A 68 11.38 -11.55 -10.86
CA THR A 68 10.33 -12.52 -11.20
C THR A 68 9.07 -11.79 -11.67
N PHE A 69 8.57 -12.17 -12.84
CA PHE A 69 7.32 -11.66 -13.38
C PHE A 69 6.31 -12.78 -13.51
N VAL A 70 5.11 -12.59 -12.93
CA VAL A 70 4.03 -13.56 -12.91
C VAL A 70 2.80 -12.95 -13.57
N PRO A 71 2.53 -13.22 -14.85
CA PRO A 71 1.25 -12.86 -15.46
C PRO A 71 0.16 -13.85 -14.98
N ARG A 72 -1.03 -13.33 -14.64
CA ARG A 72 -2.16 -14.15 -14.21
C ARG A 72 -3.51 -13.55 -14.59
N ALA A 73 -4.57 -14.36 -14.53
CA ALA A 73 -5.93 -13.89 -14.70
C ALA A 73 -6.32 -12.89 -13.60
N ASN A 74 -7.15 -11.90 -13.95
CA ASN A 74 -7.63 -10.88 -13.00
C ASN A 74 -8.76 -11.44 -12.12
N VAL A 75 -8.37 -12.22 -11.10
CA VAL A 75 -9.28 -12.89 -10.17
C VAL A 75 -8.73 -12.74 -8.75
N GLY A 76 -9.56 -12.38 -7.76
CA GLY A 76 -9.17 -12.35 -6.35
C GLY A 76 -8.39 -11.11 -5.94
N TYR A 77 -8.45 -10.04 -6.73
CA TYR A 77 -7.83 -8.73 -6.43
C TYR A 77 -6.33 -8.83 -6.06
N ASP A 78 -5.83 -7.88 -5.29
CA ASP A 78 -4.41 -7.78 -4.89
C ASP A 78 -3.98 -8.98 -4.03
N PHE A 79 -4.85 -9.48 -3.15
CA PHE A 79 -4.54 -10.63 -2.29
C PHE A 79 -4.27 -11.90 -3.10
N GLY A 80 -5.03 -12.14 -4.18
CA GLY A 80 -4.72 -13.23 -5.10
C GLY A 80 -3.40 -13.03 -5.86
N SER A 81 -3.05 -11.77 -6.16
CA SER A 81 -1.76 -11.46 -6.79
C SER A 81 -0.60 -11.65 -5.81
N TRP A 82 -0.73 -11.17 -4.56
CA TRP A 82 0.29 -11.41 -3.56
C TRP A 82 0.44 -12.89 -3.25
N GLN A 83 -0.64 -13.66 -3.12
CA GLN A 83 -0.57 -15.12 -2.95
C GLN A 83 0.28 -15.77 -4.05
N ALA A 84 0.01 -15.45 -5.32
CA ALA A 84 0.75 -15.98 -6.46
C ALA A 84 2.24 -15.56 -6.45
N GLY A 85 2.53 -14.32 -6.09
CA GLY A 85 3.90 -13.83 -5.98
C GLY A 85 4.66 -14.45 -4.80
N LEU A 86 4.02 -14.56 -3.64
CA LEU A 86 4.59 -15.19 -2.45
C LEU A 86 4.92 -16.66 -2.68
N ALA A 87 4.14 -17.38 -3.49
CA ALA A 87 4.40 -18.76 -3.86
C ALA A 87 5.69 -18.95 -4.67
N THR A 88 6.24 -17.88 -5.26
CA THR A 88 7.54 -17.91 -5.97
C THR A 88 8.75 -17.74 -5.06
N LEU A 89 8.55 -17.47 -3.78
CA LEU A 89 9.59 -17.16 -2.81
C LEU A 89 9.75 -18.28 -1.77
N CYS A 90 10.99 -18.56 -1.40
CA CYS A 90 11.27 -19.30 -0.17
C CYS A 90 11.28 -18.29 0.99
N ARG A 91 10.19 -18.22 1.77
CA ARG A 91 10.03 -17.21 2.83
C ARG A 91 11.12 -17.24 3.91
N ALA A 92 11.75 -18.39 4.12
CA ALA A 92 12.83 -18.56 5.09
C ALA A 92 14.11 -17.78 4.73
N ASP A 93 14.25 -17.42 3.45
CA ASP A 93 15.42 -16.68 2.97
C ASP A 93 15.38 -15.18 3.33
N PHE A 94 14.21 -14.66 3.78
CA PHE A 94 13.98 -13.26 3.99
C PHE A 94 13.75 -12.92 5.46
N ASP A 95 14.26 -11.75 5.87
CA ASP A 95 13.93 -11.15 7.17
C ASP A 95 12.58 -10.44 7.12
N GLU A 96 12.21 -9.98 5.92
CA GLU A 96 10.98 -9.21 5.69
C GLU A 96 10.49 -9.40 4.25
N ILE A 97 9.18 -9.56 4.07
CA ILE A 97 8.53 -9.53 2.77
C ILE A 97 7.51 -8.39 2.76
N LEU A 98 7.65 -7.48 1.79
CA LEU A 98 6.70 -6.38 1.56
C LEU A 98 5.70 -6.79 0.48
N CYS A 99 4.42 -6.54 0.73
CA CYS A 99 3.34 -6.61 -0.24
C CYS A 99 2.87 -5.19 -0.55
N VAL A 100 2.91 -4.82 -1.82
CA VAL A 100 2.56 -3.47 -2.29
C VAL A 100 1.71 -3.55 -3.55
N ASN A 101 0.96 -2.49 -3.87
CA ASN A 101 0.16 -2.42 -5.09
C ASN A 101 0.23 -1.04 -5.76
N ASP A 102 -0.38 -0.92 -6.93
CA ASP A 102 -0.42 0.27 -7.76
C ASP A 102 -1.53 1.27 -7.38
N SER A 103 -2.23 1.07 -6.28
CA SER A 103 -3.31 1.97 -5.84
C SER A 103 -2.81 3.26 -5.16
N VAL A 104 -1.50 3.50 -5.20
CA VAL A 104 -0.82 4.69 -4.66
C VAL A 104 0.18 5.26 -5.67
N TYR A 105 0.35 6.58 -5.65
CA TYR A 105 1.48 7.26 -6.29
C TYR A 105 2.65 7.30 -5.32
N GLY A 106 3.84 6.96 -5.80
CA GLY A 106 5.06 6.98 -5.01
C GLY A 106 5.92 5.72 -5.18
N PRO A 107 7.04 5.63 -4.43
CA PRO A 107 7.49 6.56 -3.39
C PRO A 107 7.78 7.98 -3.94
N LEU A 108 7.23 9.02 -3.30
CA LEU A 108 7.43 10.41 -3.71
C LEU A 108 8.79 10.97 -3.28
N PHE A 109 9.37 10.37 -2.26
CA PHE A 109 10.71 10.66 -1.71
C PHE A 109 11.36 9.35 -1.23
N ASP A 110 12.58 9.42 -0.69
CA ASP A 110 13.33 8.23 -0.25
C ASP A 110 12.49 7.33 0.66
N LEU A 111 12.36 6.07 0.28
CA LEU A 111 11.64 5.05 1.02
C LEU A 111 12.44 4.54 2.24
N GLY A 112 13.75 4.68 2.23
CA GLY A 112 14.64 4.15 3.25
C GLY A 112 14.27 4.54 4.68
N PRO A 113 13.99 5.82 5.00
CA PRO A 113 13.52 6.23 6.32
C PRO A 113 12.23 5.53 6.75
N ALA A 114 11.25 5.40 5.87
CA ALA A 114 9.98 4.71 6.16
C ALA A 114 10.19 3.22 6.46
N LEU A 115 11.12 2.56 5.78
CA LEU A 115 11.45 1.15 6.02
C LEU A 115 12.20 0.91 7.36
N ARG A 116 12.76 1.94 7.95
CA ARG A 116 13.48 1.91 9.23
C ARG A 116 12.78 2.69 10.34
N ASP A 117 11.51 3.03 10.13
CA ASP A 117 10.78 3.87 11.06
C ASP A 117 10.65 3.21 12.46
N PRO A 118 11.04 3.89 13.53
CA PRO A 118 11.01 3.31 14.88
C PRO A 118 9.59 3.00 15.36
N ARG A 119 8.56 3.67 14.82
CA ARG A 119 7.14 3.41 15.15
C ARG A 119 6.70 2.01 14.75
N THR A 120 7.33 1.43 13.75
CA THR A 120 7.09 0.06 13.27
C THR A 120 8.12 -0.95 13.76
N ALA A 121 9.18 -0.50 14.45
CA ALA A 121 10.20 -1.39 14.99
C ALA A 121 9.57 -2.43 15.92
N GLY A 122 9.94 -3.68 15.77
CA GLY A 122 9.40 -4.79 16.58
C GLY A 122 7.93 -5.17 16.29
N ALA A 123 7.28 -4.63 15.26
CA ALA A 123 6.02 -5.17 14.74
C ALA A 123 6.28 -6.38 13.84
N ASP A 124 5.42 -7.37 13.90
CA ASP A 124 5.47 -8.58 13.06
C ASP A 124 4.77 -8.35 11.71
N LEU A 125 3.63 -7.64 11.76
CA LEU A 125 2.92 -7.08 10.62
C LEU A 125 2.93 -5.56 10.75
N TRP A 126 3.43 -4.87 9.74
CA TRP A 126 3.45 -3.41 9.74
C TRP A 126 3.05 -2.82 8.40
N GLY A 127 2.70 -1.55 8.35
CA GLY A 127 2.41 -0.87 7.10
C GLY A 127 2.57 0.64 7.22
N MET A 128 2.31 1.31 6.13
CA MET A 128 2.34 2.78 6.10
C MET A 128 1.24 3.37 6.97
N VAL A 129 0.08 2.71 7.03
CA VAL A 129 -1.11 3.19 7.76
C VAL A 129 -1.72 2.06 8.59
N LEU A 130 -1.90 2.31 9.87
CA LEU A 130 -2.78 1.55 10.75
C LEU A 130 -4.10 2.30 10.87
N SER A 131 -5.16 1.73 10.30
CA SER A 131 -6.51 2.28 10.26
C SER A 131 -7.39 1.65 11.34
N GLU A 132 -8.50 2.31 11.70
CA GLU A 132 -9.57 1.73 12.52
C GLU A 132 -10.87 1.53 11.73
N GLN A 133 -10.85 1.85 10.44
CA GLN A 133 -12.04 1.73 9.61
C GLN A 133 -12.46 0.26 9.49
N SER A 134 -13.75 0.00 9.56
CA SER A 134 -14.32 -1.34 9.45
C SER A 134 -15.27 -1.42 8.24
N THR A 135 -15.58 -2.64 7.82
CA THR A 135 -16.62 -2.88 6.83
C THR A 135 -18.02 -2.74 7.45
N ARG A 136 -19.02 -2.57 6.60
CA ARG A 136 -20.42 -2.57 7.05
C ARG A 136 -20.80 -3.90 7.68
N ARG A 137 -20.25 -5.00 7.15
CA ARG A 137 -20.51 -6.36 7.65
C ARG A 137 -20.00 -6.55 9.07
N ARG A 138 -18.78 -6.06 9.36
CA ARG A 138 -18.15 -6.22 10.68
C ARG A 138 -18.63 -5.20 11.69
N GLY A 139 -18.96 -3.99 11.24
CA GLY A 139 -19.35 -2.87 12.11
C GLY A 139 -18.23 -2.38 13.05
N GLY A 140 -18.51 -1.32 13.81
CA GLY A 140 -17.61 -0.81 14.83
C GLY A 140 -16.25 -0.31 14.33
N ARG A 141 -15.22 -0.51 15.15
CA ARG A 141 -13.82 -0.20 14.82
C ARG A 141 -13.01 -1.49 14.74
N CYS A 142 -12.22 -1.61 13.69
CA CYS A 142 -11.32 -2.75 13.51
C CYS A 142 -9.91 -2.25 13.19
N PRO A 143 -9.01 -2.18 14.18
CA PRO A 143 -7.62 -1.80 13.94
C PRO A 143 -6.96 -2.79 12.98
N HIS A 144 -6.46 -2.27 11.84
CA HIS A 144 -5.82 -3.07 10.82
C HIS A 144 -4.78 -2.27 10.06
N VAL A 145 -3.80 -2.96 9.51
CA VAL A 145 -2.83 -2.41 8.57
C VAL A 145 -3.50 -2.33 7.20
N GLN A 146 -3.49 -1.14 6.58
CA GLN A 146 -4.02 -0.99 5.22
C GLN A 146 -3.18 -1.75 4.21
N SER A 147 -3.84 -2.50 3.33
CA SER A 147 -3.19 -3.48 2.47
C SER A 147 -2.42 -2.92 1.26
N TRP A 148 -2.53 -1.62 0.95
CA TRP A 148 -1.83 -1.08 -0.21
C TRP A 148 -0.29 -1.03 -0.08
N PHE A 149 0.24 -1.10 1.17
CA PHE A 149 1.65 -1.28 1.49
C PHE A 149 1.77 -1.86 2.90
N PHE A 150 2.22 -3.10 3.00
CA PHE A 150 2.50 -3.73 4.30
C PHE A 150 3.71 -4.67 4.23
N GLY A 151 4.34 -4.86 5.38
CA GLY A 151 5.48 -5.75 5.57
C GLY A 151 5.19 -6.84 6.59
N MET A 152 5.61 -8.05 6.28
CA MET A 152 5.59 -9.23 7.14
C MET A 152 7.03 -9.56 7.53
N ARG A 153 7.34 -9.50 8.84
CA ARG A 153 8.67 -9.81 9.35
C ARG A 153 8.82 -11.28 9.73
N ARG A 154 10.04 -11.70 9.96
CA ARG A 154 10.45 -13.09 10.17
C ARG A 154 9.56 -13.86 11.15
N ARG A 155 9.14 -13.25 12.27
CA ARG A 155 8.27 -13.92 13.25
C ARG A 155 6.90 -14.25 12.68
N LEU A 156 6.28 -13.35 11.91
CA LEU A 156 5.04 -13.65 11.18
C LEU A 156 5.28 -14.65 10.05
N LEU A 157 6.36 -14.47 9.25
CA LEU A 157 6.69 -15.37 8.15
C LEU A 157 6.90 -16.82 8.62
N ALA A 158 7.43 -17.02 9.83
CA ALA A 158 7.65 -18.34 10.42
C ALA A 158 6.43 -18.88 11.21
N SER A 159 5.37 -18.09 11.37
CA SER A 159 4.21 -18.47 12.18
C SER A 159 3.19 -19.29 11.40
N PRO A 160 2.38 -20.13 12.07
CA PRO A 160 1.24 -20.81 11.45
C PRO A 160 0.21 -19.85 10.85
N VAL A 161 0.11 -18.61 11.36
CA VAL A 161 -0.79 -17.56 10.84
C VAL A 161 -0.50 -17.28 9.38
N TYR A 162 0.77 -17.21 9.00
CA TYR A 162 1.16 -16.98 7.60
C TYR A 162 0.60 -18.07 6.68
N GLU A 163 0.85 -19.33 7.00
CA GLU A 163 0.40 -20.45 6.16
C GLU A 163 -1.12 -20.54 6.12
N THR A 164 -1.77 -20.50 7.29
CA THR A 164 -3.23 -20.60 7.38
C THR A 164 -3.89 -19.47 6.60
N PHE A 165 -3.40 -18.23 6.73
CA PHE A 165 -3.98 -17.08 6.06
C PHE A 165 -3.81 -17.15 4.54
N TRP A 166 -2.58 -17.33 4.05
CA TRP A 166 -2.30 -17.32 2.61
C TRP A 166 -2.89 -18.52 1.88
N ASN A 167 -2.98 -19.70 2.52
CA ASN A 167 -3.66 -20.87 1.96
C ASN A 167 -5.18 -20.73 1.90
N ALA A 168 -5.77 -19.89 2.75
CA ALA A 168 -7.21 -19.62 2.77
C ALA A 168 -7.66 -18.56 1.75
N ILE A 169 -6.74 -17.92 1.01
CA ILE A 169 -7.10 -16.96 -0.02
C ILE A 169 -7.78 -17.69 -1.19
N VAL A 170 -9.02 -17.31 -1.43
CA VAL A 170 -9.82 -17.80 -2.57
C VAL A 170 -10.30 -16.62 -3.42
N PRO A 171 -10.58 -16.83 -4.70
CA PRO A 171 -11.16 -15.79 -5.54
C PRO A 171 -12.48 -15.28 -4.97
N VAL A 172 -12.54 -13.99 -4.66
CA VAL A 172 -13.75 -13.29 -4.22
C VAL A 172 -14.03 -12.17 -5.22
N LEU A 173 -15.30 -11.99 -5.61
CA LEU A 173 -15.70 -11.00 -6.61
C LEU A 173 -16.14 -9.67 -5.97
N ASP A 174 -16.53 -9.70 -4.69
CA ASP A 174 -16.99 -8.51 -3.97
C ASP A 174 -15.81 -7.84 -3.24
N LYS A 175 -15.58 -6.57 -3.54
CA LYS A 175 -14.50 -5.76 -2.95
C LYS A 175 -14.66 -5.60 -1.42
N GLU A 176 -15.89 -5.44 -0.91
CA GLU A 176 -16.13 -5.30 0.53
C GLU A 176 -15.78 -6.60 1.25
N GLU A 177 -16.06 -7.74 0.63
CA GLU A 177 -15.68 -9.05 1.16
C GLU A 177 -14.16 -9.26 1.18
N VAL A 178 -13.44 -8.82 0.13
CA VAL A 178 -11.96 -8.85 0.12
C VAL A 178 -11.39 -8.02 1.27
N VAL A 179 -11.92 -6.82 1.49
CA VAL A 179 -11.49 -5.97 2.61
C VAL A 179 -11.76 -6.67 3.94
N ASP A 180 -12.96 -7.20 4.14
CA ASP A 180 -13.36 -7.83 5.40
C ASP A 180 -12.56 -9.11 5.70
N ARG A 181 -12.47 -10.01 4.71
CA ARG A 181 -11.80 -11.30 4.89
C ARG A 181 -10.29 -11.19 4.94
N TYR A 182 -9.70 -10.34 4.11
CA TYR A 182 -8.25 -10.36 3.88
C TYR A 182 -7.55 -9.15 4.47
N GLU A 183 -7.95 -7.91 4.19
CA GLU A 183 -7.28 -6.73 4.74
C GLU A 183 -7.47 -6.67 6.27
N LEU A 184 -8.73 -6.70 6.74
CA LEU A 184 -9.02 -6.74 8.17
C LEU A 184 -8.62 -8.09 8.78
N GLY A 185 -8.93 -9.19 8.08
CA GLY A 185 -8.70 -10.56 8.53
C GLY A 185 -7.24 -10.87 8.86
N LEU A 186 -6.28 -10.44 8.04
CA LEU A 186 -4.85 -10.63 8.32
C LEU A 186 -4.44 -9.97 9.64
N SER A 187 -4.87 -8.72 9.84
CA SER A 187 -4.56 -7.99 11.06
C SER A 187 -5.23 -8.58 12.30
N VAL A 188 -6.44 -9.11 12.15
CA VAL A 188 -7.17 -9.82 13.22
C VAL A 188 -6.43 -11.10 13.58
N ALA A 189 -6.12 -11.95 12.60
CA ALA A 189 -5.40 -13.20 12.80
C ALA A 189 -4.03 -13.00 13.48
N CYS A 190 -3.29 -11.96 13.07
CA CYS A 190 -2.03 -11.61 13.73
C CYS A 190 -2.24 -11.27 15.19
N ARG A 191 -3.21 -10.42 15.53
CA ARG A 191 -3.47 -10.02 16.93
C ARG A 191 -3.93 -11.19 17.80
N GLU A 192 -4.81 -12.05 17.28
CA GLU A 192 -5.30 -13.25 17.98
C GLU A 192 -4.18 -14.24 18.29
N ALA A 193 -3.16 -14.29 17.42
CA ALA A 193 -1.96 -15.09 17.63
C ALA A 193 -0.87 -14.39 18.47
N GLY A 194 -1.15 -13.23 19.07
CA GLY A 194 -0.18 -12.48 19.86
C GLY A 194 0.96 -11.84 19.06
N LEU A 195 0.76 -11.66 17.76
CA LEU A 195 1.67 -10.94 16.90
C LEU A 195 1.38 -9.43 16.94
N ARG A 196 2.44 -8.63 16.91
CA ARG A 196 2.33 -7.16 16.99
C ARG A 196 2.05 -6.57 15.62
N ILE A 197 1.05 -5.67 15.55
CA ILE A 197 0.76 -4.88 14.34
C ILE A 197 1.06 -3.41 14.59
N ALA A 198 1.60 -2.69 13.58
CA ALA A 198 1.90 -1.26 13.67
C ALA A 198 1.76 -0.56 12.31
N GLY A 199 1.65 0.76 12.35
CA GLY A 199 1.70 1.63 11.17
C GLY A 199 2.56 2.85 11.44
N ILE A 200 3.21 3.38 10.40
CA ILE A 200 3.93 4.65 10.49
C ILE A 200 2.96 5.77 10.89
N TYR A 201 1.80 5.80 10.24
CA TYR A 201 0.68 6.62 10.65
C TYR A 201 -0.37 5.75 11.37
N ASP A 202 -0.56 6.01 12.65
CA ASP A 202 -1.56 5.29 13.46
C ASP A 202 -2.81 6.15 13.66
N ALA A 203 -3.91 5.79 12.99
CA ALA A 203 -5.16 6.52 13.08
C ALA A 203 -5.79 6.50 14.48
N ARG A 204 -5.41 5.55 15.35
CA ARG A 204 -5.91 5.45 16.73
C ARG A 204 -5.40 6.61 17.60
N THR A 205 -4.19 7.07 17.33
CA THR A 205 -3.52 8.15 18.07
C THR A 205 -3.62 9.50 17.38
N ALA A 206 -3.81 9.51 16.06
CA ALA A 206 -3.88 10.73 15.27
C ALA A 206 -5.15 11.57 15.50
N GLY A 207 -6.20 10.94 16.05
CA GLY A 207 -7.49 11.59 16.32
C GLY A 207 -8.26 12.05 15.07
N PRO A 208 -9.37 12.79 15.25
CA PRO A 208 -10.16 13.30 14.15
C PRO A 208 -9.39 14.39 13.36
N MET A 209 -9.87 14.68 12.15
CA MET A 209 -9.35 15.80 11.36
C MET A 209 -9.62 17.11 12.11
N ARG A 210 -8.57 17.94 12.20
CA ARG A 210 -8.69 19.27 12.81
C ARG A 210 -9.39 20.23 11.85
N LEU A 211 -9.98 21.28 12.38
CA LEU A 211 -10.58 22.32 11.55
C LEU A 211 -9.58 22.89 10.53
N GLY A 212 -8.34 23.12 10.95
CA GLY A 212 -7.27 23.62 10.07
C GLY A 212 -6.94 22.72 8.89
N ASP A 213 -7.15 21.41 9.01
CA ASP A 213 -6.93 20.46 7.89
C ASP A 213 -8.05 20.53 6.86
N LEU A 214 -9.28 20.83 7.31
CA LEU A 214 -10.47 20.86 6.45
C LEU A 214 -10.71 22.22 5.84
N TRP A 215 -10.46 23.29 6.61
CA TRP A 215 -10.74 24.66 6.22
C TRP A 215 -10.18 25.07 4.85
N PRO A 216 -8.92 24.73 4.49
CA PRO A 216 -8.39 25.08 3.18
C PRO A 216 -9.18 24.49 2.00
N HIS A 217 -9.92 23.42 2.23
CA HIS A 217 -10.70 22.73 1.21
C HIS A 217 -12.17 23.16 1.15
N LEU A 218 -12.63 24.00 2.07
CA LEU A 218 -14.00 24.51 2.06
C LEU A 218 -14.13 25.66 1.05
N SER A 219 -15.30 25.76 0.40
CA SER A 219 -15.60 26.81 -0.57
C SER A 219 -17.08 27.18 -0.51
N LEU A 220 -17.38 28.48 -0.46
CA LEU A 220 -18.75 29.00 -0.55
C LEU A 220 -19.32 28.80 -1.96
N ALA A 221 -18.49 28.77 -3.00
CA ALA A 221 -18.91 28.50 -4.37
C ALA A 221 -19.35 27.03 -4.58
N GLU A 222 -18.94 26.11 -3.69
CA GLU A 222 -19.27 24.68 -3.76
C GLU A 222 -19.83 24.15 -2.43
N PRO A 223 -21.00 24.64 -2.00
CA PRO A 223 -21.51 24.38 -0.65
C PRO A 223 -21.82 22.90 -0.41
N ARG A 224 -22.29 22.17 -1.44
CA ARG A 224 -22.57 20.74 -1.33
C ARG A 224 -21.30 19.90 -1.12
N ARG A 225 -20.21 20.24 -1.82
CA ARG A 225 -18.89 19.60 -1.66
C ARG A 225 -18.33 19.89 -0.27
N SER A 226 -18.35 21.18 0.14
CA SER A 226 -17.88 21.63 1.44
C SER A 226 -18.64 20.97 2.60
N TRP A 227 -19.96 20.86 2.49
CA TRP A 227 -20.79 20.17 3.46
C TRP A 227 -20.45 18.65 3.55
N ARG A 228 -20.25 17.99 2.40
CA ARG A 228 -19.85 16.58 2.36
C ARG A 228 -18.49 16.37 3.05
N LEU A 229 -17.51 17.22 2.75
CA LEU A 229 -16.20 17.19 3.37
C LEU A 229 -16.30 17.40 4.88
N TRP A 230 -17.01 18.42 5.32
CA TRP A 230 -17.22 18.73 6.73
C TRP A 230 -17.85 17.56 7.47
N LYS A 231 -18.96 17.03 6.94
CA LYS A 231 -19.70 15.92 7.55
C LYS A 231 -18.85 14.64 7.64
N LYS A 232 -18.12 14.30 6.58
CA LYS A 232 -17.29 13.09 6.52
C LYS A 232 -15.98 13.27 7.29
N GLY A 233 -15.36 14.44 7.23
CA GLY A 233 -14.07 14.72 7.86
C GLY A 233 -14.12 14.70 9.39
N ARG A 234 -15.28 15.01 9.98
CA ARG A 234 -15.48 14.94 11.43
C ARG A 234 -15.94 13.58 11.95
N ARG A 235 -16.28 12.65 11.05
CA ARG A 235 -16.64 11.29 11.45
C ARG A 235 -15.38 10.46 11.65
N THR A 236 -15.36 9.69 12.70
CA THR A 236 -14.33 8.68 12.98
C THR A 236 -15.00 7.32 13.12
N PRO A 237 -14.39 6.25 12.64
CA PRO A 237 -13.15 6.22 11.85
C PRO A 237 -13.36 6.72 10.41
N HIS A 238 -12.33 7.36 9.82
CA HIS A 238 -12.27 7.73 8.40
C HIS A 238 -11.09 7.02 7.73
N ASN A 239 -11.05 7.03 6.38
CA ASN A 239 -9.89 6.51 5.65
C ASN A 239 -8.74 7.53 5.68
N PRO A 240 -7.67 7.28 6.46
CA PRO A 240 -6.57 8.23 6.58
C PRO A 240 -5.81 8.44 5.27
N SER A 241 -5.68 7.40 4.45
CA SER A 241 -4.94 7.47 3.17
C SER A 241 -5.56 8.42 2.15
N GLU A 242 -6.84 8.77 2.30
CA GLU A 242 -7.49 9.75 1.43
C GLU A 242 -7.66 11.10 2.15
N LEU A 243 -8.22 11.09 3.36
CA LEU A 243 -8.57 12.33 4.04
C LEU A 243 -7.37 13.01 4.72
N ALA A 244 -6.48 12.23 5.33
CA ALA A 244 -5.32 12.72 6.07
C ALA A 244 -4.01 12.67 5.24
N TRP A 245 -4.12 12.71 3.92
CA TRP A 245 -3.00 12.52 2.99
C TRP A 245 -1.78 13.41 3.29
N LEU A 246 -2.00 14.68 3.65
CA LEU A 246 -0.92 15.61 3.97
C LEU A 246 -0.23 15.23 5.29
N ARG A 247 -1.01 14.86 6.30
CA ARG A 247 -0.45 14.36 7.58
C ARG A 247 0.34 13.06 7.38
N LEU A 248 -0.05 12.22 6.42
CA LEU A 248 0.72 11.03 6.08
C LEU A 248 2.09 11.41 5.53
N LEU A 249 2.16 12.35 4.57
CA LEU A 249 3.43 12.85 4.03
C LEU A 249 4.31 13.47 5.13
N GLU A 250 3.73 14.31 6.00
CA GLU A 250 4.40 14.92 7.15
C GLU A 250 4.91 13.85 8.16
N ALA A 251 4.20 12.74 8.28
CA ALA A 251 4.60 11.60 9.10
C ALA A 251 5.69 10.74 8.45
N GLY A 252 6.13 11.04 7.24
CA GLY A 252 7.17 10.29 6.52
C GLY A 252 6.63 9.14 5.65
N VAL A 253 5.33 9.09 5.39
CA VAL A 253 4.72 8.12 4.45
C VAL A 253 4.88 8.66 3.02
N PRO A 254 5.72 8.07 2.15
CA PRO A 254 6.05 8.65 0.85
C PRO A 254 5.03 8.33 -0.25
N PHE A 255 3.74 8.31 0.07
CA PHE A 255 2.70 7.86 -0.85
C PHE A 255 1.44 8.71 -0.79
N VAL A 256 0.78 8.84 -1.95
CA VAL A 256 -0.56 9.44 -2.08
C VAL A 256 -1.49 8.47 -2.78
N LYS A 257 -2.68 8.26 -2.20
CA LYS A 257 -3.66 7.32 -2.74
C LYS A 257 -4.20 7.77 -4.10
N VAL A 258 -4.20 6.87 -5.10
CA VAL A 258 -4.81 7.14 -6.43
C VAL A 258 -6.28 7.53 -6.28
N GLY A 259 -7.01 6.86 -5.40
CA GLY A 259 -8.43 7.12 -5.12
C GLY A 259 -8.71 8.54 -4.63
N LEU A 260 -7.75 9.18 -3.94
CA LEU A 260 -7.87 10.58 -3.53
C LEU A 260 -8.07 11.50 -4.74
N LEU A 261 -7.29 11.31 -5.80
CA LEU A 261 -7.30 12.18 -6.99
C LEU A 261 -8.32 11.75 -8.04
N ARG A 262 -8.61 10.44 -8.15
CA ARG A 262 -9.58 9.91 -9.13
C ARG A 262 -11.03 9.98 -8.66
N VAL A 263 -11.29 9.56 -7.43
CA VAL A 263 -12.67 9.37 -6.92
C VAL A 263 -13.07 10.48 -5.97
N ASN A 264 -12.12 10.94 -5.15
CA ASN A 264 -12.33 12.02 -4.19
C ASN A 264 -13.55 11.80 -3.28
N HIS A 265 -13.59 10.66 -2.60
CA HIS A 265 -14.74 10.28 -1.78
C HIS A 265 -15.12 11.31 -0.71
N TYR A 266 -14.13 12.07 -0.23
CA TYR A 266 -14.32 13.07 0.81
C TYR A 266 -14.71 14.46 0.27
N GLY A 267 -14.43 14.73 -1.01
CA GLY A 267 -14.70 16.04 -1.62
C GLY A 267 -13.65 17.10 -1.25
N LEU A 268 -12.39 16.71 -1.17
CA LEU A 268 -11.27 17.63 -1.04
C LEU A 268 -11.18 18.53 -2.28
N ASP A 269 -10.63 19.73 -2.13
CA ASP A 269 -10.30 20.59 -3.25
C ASP A 269 -9.07 20.05 -3.99
N LEU A 270 -9.29 19.38 -5.12
CA LEU A 270 -8.23 18.73 -5.88
C LEU A 270 -7.23 19.73 -6.48
N ASN A 271 -7.62 20.96 -6.75
CA ASN A 271 -6.69 22.00 -7.21
C ASN A 271 -5.67 22.31 -6.12
N ARG A 272 -6.12 22.41 -4.86
CA ARG A 272 -5.24 22.63 -3.71
C ARG A 272 -4.36 21.42 -3.43
N VAL A 273 -4.92 20.19 -3.52
CA VAL A 273 -4.14 18.95 -3.38
C VAL A 273 -3.04 18.89 -4.45
N THR A 274 -3.40 19.13 -5.70
CA THR A 274 -2.44 19.09 -6.83
C THR A 274 -1.39 20.19 -6.72
N ALA A 275 -1.78 21.40 -6.32
CA ALA A 275 -0.85 22.50 -6.10
C ALA A 275 0.14 22.21 -4.95
N ALA A 276 -0.34 21.59 -3.86
CA ALA A 276 0.53 21.18 -2.77
C ALA A 276 1.51 20.07 -3.20
N LEU A 277 1.04 19.07 -3.91
CA LEU A 277 1.91 18.02 -4.48
C LEU A 277 2.96 18.59 -5.43
N GLY A 278 2.59 19.55 -6.29
CA GLY A 278 3.53 20.20 -7.20
C GLY A 278 4.60 21.02 -6.49
N ARG A 279 4.30 21.59 -5.31
CA ARG A 279 5.30 22.29 -4.48
C ARG A 279 6.20 21.32 -3.71
N LEU A 280 5.64 20.27 -3.15
CA LEU A 280 6.36 19.31 -2.30
C LEU A 280 7.16 18.28 -3.13
N HIS A 281 6.60 17.83 -4.25
CA HIS A 281 7.13 16.76 -5.08
C HIS A 281 6.92 17.07 -6.57
N PRO A 282 7.63 18.08 -7.12
CA PRO A 282 7.43 18.56 -8.49
C PRO A 282 7.63 17.47 -9.55
N ASP A 283 8.59 16.56 -9.34
CA ASP A 283 8.93 15.47 -10.27
C ASP A 283 7.84 14.41 -10.37
N ALA A 284 7.02 14.22 -9.34
CA ALA A 284 5.93 13.25 -9.34
C ALA A 284 4.68 13.77 -10.08
N LEU A 285 4.49 15.10 -10.14
CA LEU A 285 3.27 15.69 -10.65
C LEU A 285 3.00 15.38 -12.14
N PRO A 286 3.99 15.37 -13.05
CA PRO A 286 3.78 14.97 -14.46
C PRO A 286 3.28 13.54 -14.60
N LEU A 287 3.84 12.60 -13.81
CA LEU A 287 3.43 11.19 -13.81
C LEU A 287 1.99 11.03 -13.30
N ILE A 288 1.65 11.72 -12.22
CA ILE A 288 0.29 11.73 -11.66
C ILE A 288 -0.71 12.26 -12.68
N ARG A 289 -0.42 13.42 -13.31
CA ARG A 289 -1.29 14.02 -14.33
C ARG A 289 -1.44 13.12 -15.56
N GLY A 290 -0.33 12.52 -16.03
CA GLY A 290 -0.35 11.58 -17.15
C GLY A 290 -1.27 10.38 -16.89
N HIS A 291 -1.16 9.78 -15.70
CA HIS A 291 -2.04 8.69 -15.29
C HIS A 291 -3.51 9.13 -15.19
N LEU A 292 -3.79 10.25 -14.55
CA LEU A 292 -5.17 10.76 -14.41
C LEU A 292 -5.81 11.05 -15.78
N ALA A 293 -5.06 11.61 -16.73
CA ALA A 293 -5.54 11.87 -18.09
C ALA A 293 -5.86 10.58 -18.87
N ARG A 294 -5.16 9.46 -18.59
CA ARG A 294 -5.46 8.16 -19.21
C ARG A 294 -6.65 7.45 -18.58
N CYS A 295 -6.96 7.78 -17.34
CA CYS A 295 -8.06 7.15 -16.57
C CYS A 295 -9.39 7.91 -16.66
N GLY A 296 -9.40 9.11 -17.19
CA GLY A 296 -10.61 9.94 -17.42
C GLY A 296 -11.17 9.69 -18.74
#